data_2ee193bb63e548565b40b50d035cb12b
#
_entry.id   2ee193bb63e548565b40b50d035cb12b
#
_cell.length_a   1.000
_cell.length_b   1.000
_cell.length_c   1.000
_cell.angle_alpha   90.00
_cell.angle_beta   90.00
_cell.angle_gamma   90.00
#
_symmetry.space_group_name_H-M   'P 1'
#
loop_
_entity.id
_entity.type
_entity.pdbx_description
1 polymer ?
#
loop_
_entity_poly.entity_id
_entity_poly.type
_entity_poly.pdbx_seq_one_letter_code
_entity_poly.pdbx_strand_id
1 'polypeptide(L)'
;MRSPFGISLTDSKGLLMCFSAGLILRLIPELLAFPYPISWDMVHYAYFMRSGIVWVHWSSFFTSTWLLYFFLFPIHSHLGVDSFLLLKIAGPVLFGFTVCGVYWFARSFLGWSLKKSLFAGGFFSVQLASLRVSSEFLRNTLGFGLLLFALPLIKKLDSRRGLLLSLCFLC
;
A
#
# COMPACT_ATOMS: atom_id res chain seq x y z
N MET A 1 23.31 14.58 -7.33
CA MET A 1 22.02 15.27 -7.22
C MET A 1 21.25 14.71 -6.04
N ARG A 2 20.98 15.48 -5.00
CA ARG A 2 20.05 15.08 -3.92
C ARG A 2 18.66 15.53 -4.37
N SER A 3 17.70 14.59 -4.39
CA SER A 3 16.30 14.93 -4.65
C SER A 3 15.78 15.90 -3.56
N PRO A 4 14.71 16.67 -3.80
CA PRO A 4 14.10 17.55 -2.80
C PRO A 4 13.69 16.79 -1.52
N PHE A 5 13.54 15.47 -1.58
CA PHE A 5 13.27 14.61 -0.43
C PHE A 5 14.53 14.01 0.22
N GLY A 6 15.73 14.38 -0.23
CA GLY A 6 16.99 13.82 0.29
C GLY A 6 17.21 12.33 -0.02
N ILE A 7 16.44 11.77 -0.95
CA ILE A 7 16.57 10.36 -1.37
C ILE A 7 17.79 10.23 -2.27
N SER A 8 18.73 9.36 -1.89
CA SER A 8 19.87 9.02 -2.73
C SER A 8 19.46 8.08 -3.88
N LEU A 9 20.25 8.04 -4.95
CA LEU A 9 20.02 7.09 -6.06
C LEU A 9 20.04 5.64 -5.57
N THR A 10 20.84 5.34 -4.56
CA THR A 10 20.93 4.02 -3.93
C THR A 10 19.64 3.66 -3.18
N ASP A 11 19.04 4.63 -2.50
CA ASP A 11 17.78 4.42 -1.78
C ASP A 11 16.62 4.22 -2.77
N SER A 12 16.62 4.92 -3.92
CA SER A 12 15.63 4.70 -4.99
C SER A 12 15.69 3.29 -5.57
N LYS A 13 16.91 2.75 -5.78
CA LYS A 13 17.09 1.35 -6.20
C LYS A 13 16.58 0.38 -5.14
N GLY A 14 16.85 0.64 -3.86
CA GLY A 14 16.34 -0.17 -2.74
C GLY A 14 14.82 -0.20 -2.68
N LEU A 15 14.17 0.95 -2.85
CA LEU A 15 12.71 1.05 -2.92
C LEU A 15 12.15 0.23 -4.09
N LEU A 16 12.74 0.36 -5.28
CA LEU A 16 12.29 -0.38 -6.46
C LEU A 16 12.44 -1.90 -6.26
N MET A 17 13.56 -2.36 -5.70
CA MET A 17 13.76 -3.78 -5.38
C MET A 17 12.70 -4.31 -4.40
N CYS A 18 12.45 -3.57 -3.31
CA CYS A 18 11.44 -3.94 -2.33
C CYS A 18 10.02 -3.95 -2.93
N PHE A 19 9.68 -2.94 -3.74
CA PHE A 19 8.40 -2.90 -4.45
C PHE A 19 8.22 -4.12 -5.34
N SER A 20 9.20 -4.38 -6.21
CA SER A 20 9.14 -5.49 -7.14
C SER A 20 9.05 -6.84 -6.43
N ALA A 21 9.82 -7.03 -5.35
CA ALA A 21 9.76 -8.27 -4.56
C ALA A 21 8.36 -8.47 -3.96
N GLY A 22 7.81 -7.46 -3.30
CA GLY A 22 6.46 -7.54 -2.72
C GLY A 22 5.39 -7.77 -3.78
N LEU A 23 5.43 -7.01 -4.88
CA LEU A 23 4.48 -7.12 -5.98
C LEU A 23 4.51 -8.54 -6.59
N ILE A 24 5.69 -9.05 -6.93
CA ILE A 24 5.84 -10.37 -7.57
C ILE A 24 5.35 -11.48 -6.62
N LEU A 25 5.80 -11.48 -5.37
CA LEU A 25 5.41 -12.50 -4.40
C LEU A 25 3.90 -12.52 -4.16
N ARG A 26 3.25 -11.37 -4.12
CA ARG A 26 1.81 -11.29 -3.92
C ARG A 26 1.02 -11.56 -5.20
N LEU A 27 1.61 -11.32 -6.38
CA LEU A 27 0.98 -11.60 -7.67
C LEU A 27 0.87 -13.11 -7.94
N ILE A 28 1.83 -13.93 -7.47
CA ILE A 28 1.83 -15.39 -7.70
C ILE A 28 0.51 -16.03 -7.27
N PRO A 29 0.03 -15.92 -6.02
CA PRO A 29 -1.23 -16.51 -5.62
C PRO A 29 -2.44 -15.93 -6.39
N GLU A 30 -2.42 -14.67 -6.79
CA GLU A 30 -3.50 -14.08 -7.61
C GLU A 30 -3.60 -14.70 -8.99
N LEU A 31 -2.45 -15.01 -9.61
CA LEU A 31 -2.41 -15.68 -10.90
C LEU A 31 -2.84 -17.15 -10.79
N LEU A 32 -2.39 -17.85 -9.75
CA LEU A 32 -2.74 -19.27 -9.52
C LEU A 32 -4.23 -19.46 -9.25
N ALA A 33 -4.86 -18.50 -8.58
CA ALA A 33 -6.29 -18.55 -8.26
C ALA A 33 -7.19 -17.94 -9.37
N PHE A 34 -6.62 -17.40 -10.46
CA PHE A 34 -7.41 -16.79 -11.51
C PHE A 34 -8.43 -17.77 -12.15
N PRO A 35 -9.70 -17.35 -12.39
CA PRO A 35 -10.28 -16.00 -12.23
C PRO A 35 -10.87 -15.71 -10.84
N TYR A 36 -10.80 -16.64 -9.89
CA TYR A 36 -11.46 -16.54 -8.60
C TYR A 36 -10.75 -15.58 -7.65
N PRO A 37 -11.50 -14.88 -6.76
CA PRO A 37 -10.89 -14.08 -5.70
C PRO A 37 -10.20 -14.98 -4.67
N ILE A 38 -9.06 -14.54 -4.13
CA ILE A 38 -8.31 -15.31 -3.13
C ILE A 38 -8.94 -15.18 -1.74
N SER A 39 -9.60 -14.05 -1.46
CA SER A 39 -10.15 -13.78 -0.14
C SER A 39 -11.62 -13.43 -0.19
N TRP A 40 -12.29 -13.67 0.93
CA TRP A 40 -13.68 -13.31 1.13
C TRP A 40 -13.91 -11.79 1.07
N ASP A 41 -13.00 -11.01 1.62
CA ASP A 41 -13.08 -9.55 1.63
C ASP A 41 -13.04 -8.94 0.22
N MET A 42 -12.37 -9.57 -0.74
CA MET A 42 -12.39 -9.11 -2.13
C MET A 42 -13.80 -9.12 -2.73
N VAL A 43 -14.61 -10.10 -2.37
CA VAL A 43 -16.03 -10.16 -2.80
C VAL A 43 -16.78 -8.96 -2.23
N HIS A 44 -16.52 -8.63 -0.97
CA HIS A 44 -17.13 -7.50 -0.28
C HIS A 44 -16.73 -6.16 -0.91
N TYR A 45 -15.43 -5.95 -1.16
CA TYR A 45 -14.94 -4.76 -1.85
C TYR A 45 -15.52 -4.62 -3.26
N ALA A 46 -15.58 -5.72 -4.01
CA ALA A 46 -16.16 -5.71 -5.36
C ALA A 46 -17.65 -5.35 -5.34
N TYR A 47 -18.41 -5.88 -4.38
CA TYR A 47 -19.81 -5.56 -4.19
C TYR A 47 -20.02 -4.06 -3.93
N PHE A 48 -19.25 -3.47 -3.02
CA PHE A 48 -19.35 -2.04 -2.73
C PHE A 48 -18.99 -1.17 -3.93
N MET A 49 -17.97 -1.56 -4.71
CA MET A 49 -17.62 -0.82 -5.93
C MET A 49 -18.74 -0.87 -6.97
N ARG A 50 -19.36 -2.05 -7.18
CA ARG A 50 -20.45 -2.20 -8.17
C ARG A 50 -21.73 -1.51 -7.75
N SER A 51 -22.06 -1.53 -6.46
CA SER A 51 -23.30 -0.93 -5.94
C SER A 51 -23.25 0.61 -5.86
N GLY A 52 -22.07 1.22 -5.91
CA GLY A 52 -21.89 2.66 -5.74
C GLY A 52 -22.25 3.19 -4.34
N ILE A 53 -22.62 2.32 -3.40
CA ILE A 53 -23.12 2.67 -2.05
C ILE A 53 -22.09 3.48 -1.26
N VAL A 54 -20.81 3.33 -1.56
CA VAL A 54 -19.71 4.01 -0.86
C VAL A 54 -19.85 5.54 -0.85
N TRP A 55 -20.49 6.11 -1.88
CA TRP A 55 -20.63 7.56 -2.05
C TRP A 55 -21.97 8.12 -1.53
N VAL A 56 -22.92 7.25 -1.16
CA VAL A 56 -24.28 7.66 -0.83
C VAL A 56 -24.44 8.08 0.64
N HIS A 57 -23.62 7.58 1.54
CA HIS A 57 -23.75 7.85 2.97
C HIS A 57 -22.47 8.40 3.60
N TRP A 58 -22.53 9.59 4.19
CA TRP A 58 -21.43 10.21 4.94
C TRP A 58 -20.91 9.33 6.10
N SER A 59 -21.77 8.53 6.72
CA SER A 59 -21.36 7.55 7.73
C SER A 59 -20.42 6.49 7.15
N SER A 60 -20.63 6.09 5.90
CA SER A 60 -19.75 5.15 5.19
C SER A 60 -18.39 5.76 4.90
N PHE A 61 -18.30 7.08 4.72
CA PHE A 61 -17.05 7.80 4.50
C PHE A 61 -16.07 7.64 5.69
N PHE A 62 -16.56 7.72 6.93
CA PHE A 62 -15.71 7.62 8.12
C PHE A 62 -15.51 6.20 8.65
N THR A 63 -16.45 5.28 8.36
CA THR A 63 -16.43 3.90 8.89
C THR A 63 -15.96 2.87 7.88
N SER A 64 -15.94 3.22 6.59
CA SER A 64 -15.54 2.32 5.51
C SER A 64 -14.19 2.66 4.92
N THR A 65 -13.77 1.87 3.97
CA THR A 65 -12.50 1.92 3.25
C THR A 65 -12.44 3.05 2.20
N TRP A 66 -12.96 4.24 2.52
CA TRP A 66 -13.11 5.33 1.55
C TRP A 66 -11.83 5.65 0.77
N LEU A 67 -10.68 5.64 1.43
CA LEU A 67 -9.41 5.94 0.79
C LEU A 67 -9.05 4.90 -0.31
N LEU A 68 -9.30 3.62 -0.05
CA LEU A 68 -9.12 2.58 -1.06
C LEU A 68 -10.07 2.79 -2.24
N TYR A 69 -11.33 3.06 -1.96
CA TYR A 69 -12.32 3.31 -3.01
C TYR A 69 -12.11 4.62 -3.74
N PHE A 70 -11.58 5.65 -3.08
CA PHE A 70 -11.22 6.91 -3.73
C PHE A 70 -10.27 6.70 -4.91
N PHE A 71 -9.34 5.75 -4.79
CA PHE A 71 -8.43 5.40 -5.88
C PHE A 71 -9.04 4.40 -6.89
N LEU A 72 -9.77 3.40 -6.40
CA LEU A 72 -10.21 2.29 -7.25
C LEU A 72 -11.53 2.57 -7.96
N PHE A 73 -12.46 3.26 -7.32
CA PHE A 73 -13.79 3.51 -7.89
C PHE A 73 -13.76 4.34 -9.19
N PRO A 74 -12.97 5.42 -9.32
CA PRO A 74 -12.87 6.14 -10.59
C PRO A 74 -12.37 5.25 -11.73
N ILE A 75 -11.43 4.36 -11.46
CA ILE A 75 -10.92 3.41 -12.48
C ILE A 75 -12.03 2.45 -12.90
N HIS A 76 -12.77 1.89 -11.94
CA HIS A 76 -13.89 1.02 -12.22
C HIS A 76 -15.00 1.74 -13.01
N SER A 77 -15.42 2.93 -12.55
CA SER A 77 -16.58 3.65 -13.11
C SER A 77 -16.29 4.31 -14.45
N HIS A 78 -15.11 4.90 -14.65
CA HIS A 78 -14.78 5.65 -15.87
C HIS A 78 -14.13 4.78 -16.94
N LEU A 79 -13.31 3.80 -16.55
CA LEU A 79 -12.62 2.92 -17.51
C LEU A 79 -13.35 1.60 -17.73
N GLY A 80 -14.46 1.34 -17.02
CA GLY A 80 -15.23 0.10 -17.16
C GLY A 80 -14.48 -1.17 -16.75
N VAL A 81 -13.39 -1.05 -15.97
CA VAL A 81 -12.60 -2.19 -15.56
C VAL A 81 -13.40 -3.03 -14.55
N ASP A 82 -13.43 -4.35 -14.74
CA ASP A 82 -14.11 -5.23 -13.79
C ASP A 82 -13.55 -5.10 -12.38
N SER A 83 -14.46 -5.03 -11.40
CA SER A 83 -14.10 -4.77 -10.00
C SER A 83 -13.20 -5.85 -9.41
N PHE A 84 -13.37 -7.13 -9.77
CA PHE A 84 -12.50 -8.21 -9.29
C PHE A 84 -11.10 -8.12 -9.91
N LEU A 85 -11.02 -7.85 -11.22
CA LEU A 85 -9.74 -7.67 -11.90
C LEU A 85 -8.97 -6.50 -11.29
N LEU A 86 -9.66 -5.40 -11.01
CA LEU A 86 -9.05 -4.22 -10.40
C LEU A 86 -8.48 -4.54 -9.01
N LEU A 87 -9.23 -5.28 -8.18
CA LEU A 87 -8.77 -5.69 -6.85
C LEU A 87 -7.60 -6.68 -6.91
N LYS A 88 -7.61 -7.60 -7.89
CA LYS A 88 -6.49 -8.52 -8.13
C LYS A 88 -5.19 -7.82 -8.50
N ILE A 89 -5.27 -6.68 -9.16
CA ILE A 89 -4.10 -5.83 -9.48
C ILE A 89 -3.73 -4.96 -8.27
N ALA A 90 -4.73 -4.38 -7.60
CA ALA A 90 -4.52 -3.49 -6.47
C ALA A 90 -3.82 -4.20 -5.29
N GLY A 91 -4.19 -5.44 -4.98
CA GLY A 91 -3.61 -6.21 -3.89
C GLY A 91 -2.08 -6.31 -3.97
N PRO A 92 -1.51 -6.86 -5.06
CA PRO A 92 -0.07 -6.92 -5.26
C PRO A 92 0.62 -5.54 -5.25
N VAL A 93 0.00 -4.52 -5.85
CA VAL A 93 0.54 -3.15 -5.87
C VAL A 93 0.60 -2.57 -4.46
N LEU A 94 -0.47 -2.70 -3.67
CA LEU A 94 -0.52 -2.22 -2.30
C LEU A 94 0.45 -2.98 -1.39
N PHE A 95 0.62 -4.27 -1.61
CA PHE A 95 1.61 -5.04 -0.86
C PHE A 95 3.04 -4.62 -1.21
N GLY A 96 3.36 -4.45 -2.49
CA GLY A 96 4.64 -3.89 -2.92
C GLY A 96 4.92 -2.52 -2.31
N PHE A 97 3.90 -1.64 -2.28
CA PHE A 97 3.97 -0.34 -1.62
C PHE A 97 4.27 -0.48 -0.11
N THR A 98 3.63 -1.42 0.57
CA THR A 98 3.86 -1.67 2.00
C THR A 98 5.27 -2.19 2.27
N VAL A 99 5.79 -3.11 1.44
CA VAL A 99 7.18 -3.59 1.52
C VAL A 99 8.19 -2.45 1.34
N CYS A 100 7.91 -1.52 0.40
CA CYS A 100 8.67 -0.27 0.29
C CYS A 100 8.61 0.56 1.58
N GLY A 101 7.43 0.65 2.19
CA GLY A 101 7.24 1.35 3.46
C GLY A 101 8.12 0.78 4.58
N VAL A 102 8.18 -0.56 4.69
CA VAL A 102 9.07 -1.24 5.66
C VAL A 102 10.55 -0.89 5.41
N TYR A 103 11.00 -0.98 4.16
CA TYR A 103 12.36 -0.57 3.79
C TYR A 103 12.61 0.90 4.15
N TRP A 104 11.71 1.80 3.76
CA TRP A 104 11.83 3.23 4.00
C TRP A 104 11.84 3.59 5.48
N PHE A 105 10.96 2.99 6.26
CA PHE A 105 10.92 3.14 7.70
C PHE A 105 12.24 2.68 8.35
N ALA A 106 12.73 1.49 8.00
CA ALA A 106 13.99 0.97 8.52
C ALA A 106 15.17 1.89 8.15
N ARG A 107 15.19 2.40 6.93
CA ARG A 107 16.26 3.25 6.40
C ARG A 107 16.25 4.65 6.98
N SER A 108 15.08 5.29 7.00
CA SER A 108 14.93 6.73 7.28
C SER A 108 14.58 7.02 8.75
N PHE A 109 13.78 6.14 9.39
CA PHE A 109 13.38 6.32 10.78
C PHE A 109 14.34 5.65 11.75
N LEU A 110 14.65 4.36 11.55
CA LEU A 110 15.56 3.61 12.41
C LEU A 110 17.04 3.88 12.10
N GLY A 111 17.37 4.49 10.96
CA GLY A 111 18.74 4.77 10.56
C GLY A 111 19.56 3.53 10.19
N TRP A 112 18.91 2.44 9.80
CA TRP A 112 19.59 1.20 9.46
C TRP A 112 20.41 1.32 8.17
N SER A 113 21.48 0.50 8.06
CA SER A 113 22.26 0.42 6.83
C SER A 113 21.41 -0.11 5.67
N LEU A 114 21.80 0.18 4.42
CA LEU A 114 21.13 -0.28 3.22
C LEU A 114 20.83 -1.80 3.26
N LYS A 115 21.85 -2.61 3.61
CA LYS A 115 21.69 -4.07 3.68
C LYS A 115 20.66 -4.51 4.71
N LYS A 116 20.67 -3.92 5.91
CA LYS A 116 19.70 -4.25 6.97
C LYS A 116 18.27 -3.84 6.57
N SER A 117 18.11 -2.68 5.93
CA SER A 117 16.81 -2.19 5.46
C SER A 117 16.25 -3.04 4.32
N LEU A 118 17.08 -3.46 3.37
CA LEU A 118 16.70 -4.41 2.32
C LEU A 118 16.30 -5.76 2.90
N PHE A 119 17.07 -6.26 3.88
CA PHE A 119 16.73 -7.50 4.58
C PHE A 119 15.37 -7.39 5.29
N ALA A 120 15.08 -6.27 5.97
CA ALA A 120 13.78 -6.06 6.62
C ALA A 120 12.62 -6.09 5.62
N GLY A 121 12.73 -5.38 4.50
CA GLY A 121 11.72 -5.39 3.44
C GLY A 121 11.55 -6.79 2.83
N GLY A 122 12.66 -7.45 2.48
CA GLY A 122 12.65 -8.81 1.94
C GLY A 122 12.05 -9.82 2.92
N PHE A 123 12.43 -9.77 4.19
CA PHE A 123 11.87 -10.66 5.22
C PHE A 123 10.37 -10.44 5.40
N PHE A 124 9.92 -9.17 5.45
CA PHE A 124 8.50 -8.86 5.53
C PHE A 124 7.72 -9.41 4.33
N SER A 125 8.29 -9.34 3.12
CA SER A 125 7.64 -9.77 1.89
C SER A 125 7.40 -11.29 1.80
N VAL A 126 8.20 -12.11 2.49
CA VAL A 126 8.07 -13.57 2.48
C VAL A 126 7.29 -14.13 3.69
N GLN A 127 6.93 -13.30 4.67
CA GLN A 127 6.15 -13.75 5.81
C GLN A 127 4.73 -14.14 5.39
N LEU A 128 4.30 -15.35 5.74
CA LEU A 128 2.94 -15.83 5.47
C LEU A 128 1.87 -14.93 6.09
N ALA A 129 2.11 -14.40 7.29
CA ALA A 129 1.18 -13.49 7.96
C ALA A 129 0.97 -12.19 7.16
N SER A 130 2.04 -11.56 6.65
CA SER A 130 1.95 -10.34 5.86
C SER A 130 1.29 -10.59 4.50
N LEU A 131 1.59 -11.71 3.86
CA LEU A 131 0.92 -12.13 2.61
C LEU A 131 -0.58 -12.36 2.83
N ARG A 132 -0.96 -13.04 3.91
CA ARG A 132 -2.36 -13.27 4.27
C ARG A 132 -3.10 -11.97 4.57
N VAL A 133 -2.53 -11.11 5.41
CA VAL A 133 -3.13 -9.79 5.71
C VAL A 133 -3.33 -8.97 4.44
N SER A 134 -2.37 -9.00 3.52
CA SER A 134 -2.48 -8.27 2.24
C SER A 134 -3.55 -8.85 1.32
N SER A 135 -3.95 -10.11 1.48
CA SER A 135 -5.03 -10.71 0.69
C SER A 135 -6.42 -10.43 1.27
N GLU A 136 -6.55 -10.48 2.59
CA GLU A 136 -7.83 -10.32 3.27
C GLU A 136 -8.16 -8.84 3.55
N PHE A 137 -7.17 -8.02 3.93
CA PHE A 137 -7.38 -6.67 4.44
C PHE A 137 -6.67 -5.60 3.60
N LEU A 138 -7.13 -5.38 2.35
CA LEU A 138 -6.53 -4.39 1.44
C LEU A 138 -6.44 -2.99 2.03
N ARG A 139 -7.48 -2.56 2.75
CA ARG A 139 -7.49 -1.25 3.44
C ARG A 139 -6.40 -1.13 4.49
N ASN A 140 -6.22 -2.20 5.30
CA ASN A 140 -5.21 -2.21 6.36
C ASN A 140 -3.81 -2.23 5.76
N THR A 141 -3.62 -2.94 4.64
CA THR A 141 -2.38 -2.95 3.87
C THR A 141 -2.05 -1.55 3.36
N LEU A 142 -3.02 -0.84 2.77
CA LEU A 142 -2.85 0.55 2.36
C LEU A 142 -2.52 1.46 3.55
N GLY A 143 -3.32 1.40 4.62
CA GLY A 143 -3.13 2.22 5.82
C GLY A 143 -1.78 1.97 6.48
N PHE A 144 -1.37 0.71 6.60
CA PHE A 144 -0.07 0.35 7.17
C PHE A 144 1.09 0.84 6.29
N GLY A 145 0.99 0.70 4.98
CA GLY A 145 1.97 1.25 4.05
C GLY A 145 2.12 2.77 4.20
N LEU A 146 1.01 3.50 4.21
CA LEU A 146 1.00 4.95 4.41
C LEU A 146 1.61 5.35 5.77
N LEU A 147 1.26 4.66 6.85
CA LEU A 147 1.84 4.89 8.18
C LEU A 147 3.37 4.74 8.16
N LEU A 148 3.90 3.69 7.53
CA LEU A 148 5.34 3.45 7.45
C LEU A 148 6.07 4.56 6.68
N PHE A 149 5.45 5.17 5.67
CA PHE A 149 6.00 6.33 4.99
C PHE A 149 5.86 7.62 5.80
N ALA A 150 4.78 7.79 6.57
CA ALA A 150 4.53 8.98 7.38
C ALA A 150 5.48 9.08 8.59
N LEU A 151 5.77 7.98 9.28
CA LEU A 151 6.61 7.97 10.48
C LEU A 151 7.99 8.63 10.30
N PRO A 152 8.75 8.38 9.23
CA PRO A 152 10.01 9.09 8.97
C PRO A 152 9.83 10.59 8.73
N LEU A 153 8.68 11.02 8.22
CA LEU A 153 8.38 12.44 8.02
C LEU A 153 8.13 13.13 9.36
N ILE A 154 7.47 12.46 10.31
CA ILE A 154 7.25 12.94 11.67
C ILE A 154 8.59 13.22 12.40
N LYS A 155 9.60 12.38 12.19
CA LYS A 155 10.94 12.59 12.75
C LYS A 155 11.63 13.86 12.24
N LYS A 156 11.20 14.40 11.11
CA LYS A 156 11.70 15.66 10.52
C LYS A 156 10.86 16.88 10.90
N LEU A 157 10.01 16.75 11.92
CA LEU A 157 8.98 17.71 12.30
C LEU A 157 9.49 19.06 12.87
N ASP A 158 10.79 19.30 12.94
CA ASP A 158 11.33 20.65 13.19
C ASP A 158 11.00 21.66 12.07
N SER A 159 10.39 21.20 10.97
CA SER A 159 9.88 22.09 9.92
C SER A 159 8.35 21.95 9.79
N ARG A 160 7.63 23.09 9.75
CA ARG A 160 6.17 23.16 9.48
C ARG A 160 5.74 22.33 8.26
N ARG A 161 6.65 22.13 7.28
CA ARG A 161 6.42 21.31 6.08
C ARG A 161 6.34 19.81 6.40
N GLY A 162 7.11 19.31 7.37
CA GLY A 162 7.04 17.91 7.81
C GLY A 162 5.71 17.57 8.48
N LEU A 163 5.15 18.51 9.28
CA LEU A 163 3.85 18.34 9.91
C LEU A 163 2.72 18.25 8.86
N LEU A 164 2.68 19.17 7.91
CA LEU A 164 1.67 19.17 6.85
C LEU A 164 1.71 17.89 6.01
N LEU A 165 2.91 17.44 5.63
CA LEU A 165 3.07 16.21 4.87
C LEU A 165 2.63 14.98 5.66
N SER A 166 2.97 14.89 6.96
CA SER A 166 2.54 13.76 7.80
C SER A 166 1.02 13.74 8.01
N LEU A 167 0.38 14.89 8.15
CA LEU A 167 -1.08 14.99 8.23
C LEU A 167 -1.74 14.53 6.92
N CYS A 168 -1.20 14.89 5.75
CA CYS A 168 -1.72 14.42 4.45
C CYS A 168 -1.62 12.90 4.27
N PHE A 169 -0.69 12.22 4.93
CA PHE A 169 -0.58 10.76 4.86
C PHE A 169 -1.43 10.02 5.90
N LEU A 170 -1.93 10.71 6.92
CA LEU A 170 -2.74 10.12 8.00
C LEU A 170 -4.25 10.37 7.83
N CYS A 171 -4.62 11.31 6.98
CA CYS A 171 -6.02 11.57 6.55
C CYS A 171 -6.39 10.76 5.33
#